data_1b61a555424987362bbdff480bb3b9b3
#
_entry.id   1b61a555424987362bbdff480bb3b9b3
#
_cell.length_a   1.000
_cell.length_b   1.000
_cell.length_c   1.000
_cell.angle_alpha   90.00
_cell.angle_beta   90.00
_cell.angle_gamma   90.00
#
_symmetry.space_group_name_H-M   'P 1'
#
loop_
_entity.id
_entity.type
_entity.pdbx_description
1 polymer ?
#
loop_
_entity_poly.entity_id
_entity_poly.type
_entity_poly.pdbx_seq_one_letter_code
_entity_poly.pdbx_strand_id
1 'polypeptide(L)'
;MDTVLEVKNLSVAFQTVLGEVKAVRDVSFTIKKGSVTAIVGESGCGKSVTAKSIMGLIKKPGKVSDDSEILFQGENIQNYSKKEWENYRGQKCSICFQDALASLNPTMTVGKQIMEKIRVHKKVSKKEAWNEAAEMLAKVGIPNPEIRMRQ
;
A
#
# COMPACT_ATOMS: atom_id res chain seq x y z
N MET A 1 -13.91 -17.02 -13.18
CA MET A 1 -12.78 -16.03 -13.06
C MET A 1 -12.52 -15.88 -11.58
N ASP A 2 -11.28 -16.10 -11.17
CA ASP A 2 -10.89 -16.10 -9.75
C ASP A 2 -10.94 -14.70 -9.16
N THR A 3 -11.60 -14.55 -8.02
CA THR A 3 -11.62 -13.30 -7.25
C THR A 3 -10.27 -13.14 -6.53
N VAL A 4 -9.62 -11.99 -6.73
CA VAL A 4 -8.34 -11.67 -6.06
C VAL A 4 -8.58 -10.89 -4.77
N LEU A 5 -9.53 -9.95 -4.80
CA LEU A 5 -9.90 -9.15 -3.64
C LEU A 5 -11.41 -9.11 -3.51
N GLU A 6 -11.91 -9.33 -2.32
CA GLU A 6 -13.30 -9.15 -1.95
C GLU A 6 -13.38 -8.26 -0.72
N VAL A 7 -14.12 -7.19 -0.81
CA VAL A 7 -14.39 -6.24 0.27
C VAL A 7 -15.86 -6.33 0.60
N LYS A 8 -16.19 -6.56 1.88
CA LYS A 8 -17.56 -6.67 2.38
C LYS A 8 -17.80 -5.70 3.51
N ASN A 9 -18.87 -4.94 3.41
CA ASN A 9 -19.41 -4.04 4.43
C ASN A 9 -18.33 -3.08 5.00
N LEU A 10 -17.38 -2.66 4.15
CA LEU A 10 -16.27 -1.82 4.59
C LEU A 10 -16.81 -0.50 5.13
N SER A 11 -16.58 -0.27 6.41
CA SER A 11 -16.89 0.97 7.10
C SER A 11 -15.66 1.46 7.85
N VAL A 12 -15.34 2.73 7.69
CA VAL A 12 -14.17 3.37 8.34
C VAL A 12 -14.58 4.67 8.96
N ALA A 13 -14.27 4.83 10.24
CA ALA A 13 -14.54 6.04 11.00
C ALA A 13 -13.27 6.60 11.62
N PHE A 14 -13.22 7.93 11.76
CA PHE A 14 -12.14 8.65 12.44
C PHE A 14 -12.72 9.40 13.64
N GLN A 15 -12.14 9.15 14.81
CA GLN A 15 -12.48 9.93 16.01
C GLN A 15 -11.79 11.28 15.94
N THR A 16 -12.58 12.35 15.98
CA THR A 16 -12.10 13.73 16.00
C THR A 16 -12.55 14.45 17.26
N VAL A 17 -12.00 15.62 17.52
CA VAL A 17 -12.40 16.47 18.65
C VAL A 17 -13.88 16.86 18.56
N LEU A 18 -14.43 16.96 17.36
CA LEU A 18 -15.81 17.32 17.09
C LEU A 18 -16.76 16.11 16.98
N GLY A 19 -16.27 14.90 17.22
CA GLY A 19 -17.03 13.66 17.12
C GLY A 19 -16.52 12.69 16.08
N GLU A 20 -17.29 11.65 15.80
CA GLU A 20 -16.96 10.60 14.84
C GLU A 20 -17.27 11.05 13.41
N VAL A 21 -16.26 10.93 12.53
CA VAL A 21 -16.41 11.18 11.08
C VAL A 21 -16.36 9.83 10.36
N LYS A 22 -17.47 9.40 9.76
CA LYS A 22 -17.59 8.19 8.95
C LYS A 22 -17.10 8.47 7.53
N ALA A 23 -15.86 8.09 7.24
CA ALA A 23 -15.21 8.34 5.95
C ALA A 23 -15.58 7.29 4.88
N VAL A 24 -15.90 6.06 5.26
CA VAL A 24 -16.41 5.00 4.39
C VAL A 24 -17.62 4.38 5.09
N ARG A 25 -18.68 4.11 4.35
CA ARG A 25 -19.93 3.58 4.89
C ARG A 25 -20.40 2.41 4.05
N ASP A 26 -20.32 1.21 4.60
CA ASP A 26 -20.88 -0.04 4.06
C ASP A 26 -20.58 -0.25 2.57
N VAL A 27 -19.29 -0.22 2.21
CA VAL A 27 -18.84 -0.41 0.82
C VAL A 27 -18.46 -1.86 0.59
N SER A 28 -19.06 -2.47 -0.43
CA SER A 28 -18.76 -3.85 -0.83
C SER A 28 -18.46 -3.92 -2.33
N PHE A 29 -17.40 -4.64 -2.71
CA PHE A 29 -17.03 -4.88 -4.11
C PHE A 29 -16.04 -6.04 -4.23
N THR A 30 -15.86 -6.52 -5.46
CA THR A 30 -14.90 -7.59 -5.79
C THR A 30 -13.98 -7.15 -6.92
N ILE A 31 -12.73 -7.61 -6.87
CA ILE A 31 -11.75 -7.46 -7.96
C ILE A 31 -11.37 -8.84 -8.46
N LYS A 32 -11.54 -9.06 -9.77
CA LYS A 32 -11.19 -10.32 -10.43
C LYS A 32 -9.74 -10.30 -10.91
N LYS A 33 -9.13 -11.47 -11.01
CA LYS A 33 -7.79 -11.64 -11.55
C LYS A 33 -7.70 -11.09 -12.98
N GLY A 34 -6.67 -10.27 -13.24
CA GLY A 34 -6.43 -9.66 -14.55
C GLY A 34 -7.39 -8.53 -14.92
N SER A 35 -8.27 -8.10 -14.02
CA SER A 35 -9.18 -6.97 -14.27
C SER A 35 -8.58 -5.64 -13.79
N VAL A 36 -9.09 -4.55 -14.36
CA VAL A 36 -8.87 -3.18 -13.88
C VAL A 36 -10.20 -2.68 -13.30
N THR A 37 -10.17 -2.24 -12.04
CA THR A 37 -11.34 -1.68 -11.35
C THR A 37 -11.08 -0.22 -10.99
N ALA A 38 -11.97 0.69 -11.38
CA ALA A 38 -11.89 2.09 -11.04
C ALA A 38 -12.89 2.45 -9.93
N ILE A 39 -12.40 3.15 -8.89
CA ILE A 39 -13.24 3.77 -7.86
C ILE A 39 -13.34 5.26 -8.18
N VAL A 40 -14.52 5.71 -8.58
CA VAL A 40 -14.78 7.10 -8.98
C VAL A 40 -15.66 7.81 -7.94
N GLY A 41 -15.56 9.13 -7.87
CA GLY A 41 -16.33 9.95 -6.96
C GLY A 41 -15.67 11.30 -6.68
N GLU A 42 -16.35 12.19 -5.98
CA GLU A 42 -15.86 13.51 -5.64
C GLU A 42 -14.69 13.48 -4.64
N SER A 43 -13.99 14.63 -4.51
CA SER A 43 -12.97 14.76 -3.47
C SER A 43 -13.56 14.58 -2.08
N GLY A 44 -12.87 13.81 -1.22
CA GLY A 44 -13.35 13.56 0.15
C GLY A 44 -14.35 12.40 0.30
N CYS A 45 -14.85 11.78 -0.78
CA CYS A 45 -15.85 10.71 -0.69
C CYS A 45 -15.33 9.33 -0.21
N GLY A 46 -14.08 9.23 0.28
CA GLY A 46 -13.56 8.01 0.90
C GLY A 46 -12.71 7.10 0.00
N LYS A 47 -12.48 7.42 -1.30
CA LYS A 47 -11.67 6.57 -2.22
C LYS A 47 -10.31 6.19 -1.67
N SER A 48 -9.54 7.18 -1.24
CA SER A 48 -8.19 6.96 -0.68
C SER A 48 -8.23 6.21 0.66
N VAL A 49 -9.30 6.40 1.45
CA VAL A 49 -9.50 5.67 2.71
C VAL A 49 -9.79 4.20 2.42
N THR A 50 -10.63 3.91 1.41
CA THR A 50 -10.89 2.54 0.95
C THR A 50 -9.61 1.85 0.51
N ALA A 51 -8.80 2.49 -0.35
CA ALA A 51 -7.52 1.93 -0.79
C ALA A 51 -6.54 1.71 0.38
N LYS A 52 -6.45 2.66 1.32
CA LYS A 52 -5.63 2.52 2.53
C LYS A 52 -6.11 1.39 3.45
N SER A 53 -7.42 1.13 3.51
CA SER A 53 -7.97 0.02 4.30
C SER A 53 -7.51 -1.32 3.76
N ILE A 54 -7.54 -1.51 2.44
CA ILE A 54 -7.04 -2.72 1.76
C ILE A 54 -5.55 -2.94 2.02
N MET A 55 -4.79 -1.87 2.19
CA MET A 55 -3.36 -1.94 2.51
C MET A 55 -3.07 -2.05 4.02
N GLY A 56 -4.10 -2.05 4.88
CA GLY A 56 -3.94 -2.00 6.34
C GLY A 56 -3.19 -0.76 6.82
N LEU A 57 -3.43 0.37 6.17
CA LEU A 57 -2.76 1.65 6.46
C LEU A 57 -3.64 2.64 7.23
N ILE A 58 -4.80 2.20 7.70
CA ILE A 58 -5.63 3.01 8.59
C ILE A 58 -4.99 3.01 9.98
N LYS A 59 -4.56 4.19 10.41
CA LYS A 59 -3.93 4.41 11.73
C LYS A 59 -4.87 5.19 12.63
N LYS A 60 -4.71 5.04 13.94
CA LYS A 60 -5.39 5.89 14.93
C LYS A 60 -5.25 7.37 14.54
N PRO A 61 -6.30 8.17 14.67
CA PRO A 61 -7.59 7.87 15.31
C PRO A 61 -8.62 7.18 14.42
N GLY A 62 -8.22 6.67 13.22
CA GLY A 62 -9.09 5.91 12.33
C GLY A 62 -9.24 4.45 12.77
N LYS A 63 -10.44 3.90 12.57
CA LYS A 63 -10.75 2.48 12.82
C LYS A 63 -11.58 1.93 11.64
N VAL A 64 -11.20 0.73 11.16
CA VAL A 64 -12.05 -0.10 10.31
C VAL A 64 -13.03 -0.82 11.22
N SER A 65 -14.31 -0.88 10.84
CA SER A 65 -15.34 -1.58 11.62
C SER A 65 -15.03 -3.07 11.74
N ASP A 66 -15.38 -3.64 12.86
CA ASP A 66 -15.20 -5.07 13.13
C ASP A 66 -16.15 -5.93 12.27
N ASP A 67 -17.24 -5.36 11.74
CA ASP A 67 -18.18 -6.01 10.80
C ASP A 67 -17.69 -6.02 9.34
N SER A 68 -16.57 -5.31 9.07
CA SER A 68 -15.97 -5.27 7.73
C SER A 68 -15.14 -6.52 7.48
N GLU A 69 -15.16 -7.02 6.26
CA GLU A 69 -14.25 -8.08 5.82
C GLU A 69 -13.47 -7.65 4.59
N ILE A 70 -12.17 -7.88 4.59
CA ILE A 70 -11.30 -7.68 3.43
C ILE A 70 -10.59 -9.01 3.16
N LEU A 71 -11.00 -9.69 2.10
CA LEU A 71 -10.48 -10.99 1.72
C LEU A 71 -9.54 -10.85 0.53
N PHE A 72 -8.28 -11.22 0.70
CA PHE A 72 -7.31 -11.31 -0.39
C PHE A 72 -7.04 -12.79 -0.70
N GLN A 73 -7.40 -13.21 -1.92
CA GLN A 73 -7.32 -14.61 -2.34
C GLN A 73 -8.02 -15.59 -1.37
N GLY A 74 -9.13 -15.14 -0.78
CA GLY A 74 -9.92 -15.92 0.17
C GLY A 74 -9.49 -15.81 1.63
N GLU A 75 -8.35 -15.19 1.95
CA GLU A 75 -7.85 -14.99 3.31
C GLU A 75 -8.24 -13.61 3.85
N ASN A 76 -8.78 -13.52 5.06
CA ASN A 76 -9.10 -12.24 5.69
C ASN A 76 -7.82 -11.56 6.18
N ILE A 77 -7.42 -10.49 5.47
CA ILE A 77 -6.18 -9.75 5.75
C ILE A 77 -6.23 -8.92 7.02
N GLN A 78 -7.40 -8.65 7.59
CA GLN A 78 -7.54 -7.90 8.84
C GLN A 78 -6.95 -8.67 10.03
N ASN A 79 -6.86 -9.99 9.92
CA ASN A 79 -6.29 -10.88 10.92
C ASN A 79 -4.77 -11.06 10.78
N TYR A 80 -4.14 -10.41 9.80
CA TYR A 80 -2.72 -10.57 9.53
C TYR A 80 -1.87 -10.06 10.70
N SER A 81 -0.91 -10.88 11.10
CA SER A 81 0.20 -10.49 11.97
C SER A 81 1.10 -9.45 11.29
N LYS A 82 1.96 -8.80 12.05
CA LYS A 82 2.93 -7.82 11.51
C LYS A 82 3.77 -8.40 10.36
N LYS A 83 4.22 -9.66 10.47
CA LYS A 83 5.03 -10.34 9.45
C LYS A 83 4.22 -10.63 8.17
N GLU A 84 2.95 -11.01 8.30
CA GLU A 84 2.06 -11.24 7.16
C GLU A 84 1.77 -9.93 6.44
N TRP A 85 1.54 -8.84 7.16
CA TRP A 85 1.42 -7.50 6.59
C TRP A 85 2.69 -7.05 5.84
N GLU A 86 3.88 -7.31 6.38
CA GLU A 86 5.15 -7.02 5.71
C GLU A 86 5.27 -7.80 4.39
N ASN A 87 4.89 -9.08 4.39
CA ASN A 87 4.89 -9.90 3.19
C ASN A 87 3.82 -9.46 2.17
N TYR A 88 2.60 -9.14 2.64
CA TYR A 88 1.51 -8.67 1.79
C TYR A 88 1.90 -7.37 1.08
N ARG A 89 2.39 -6.38 1.84
CA ARG A 89 2.85 -5.10 1.31
C ARG A 89 4.20 -5.26 0.63
N GLY A 90 4.21 -5.18 -0.67
CA GLY A 90 5.44 -5.21 -1.47
C GLY A 90 5.70 -6.50 -2.23
N GLN A 91 5.13 -7.64 -1.81
CA GLN A 91 5.18 -8.86 -2.61
C GLN A 91 3.85 -9.18 -3.30
N LYS A 92 2.72 -9.03 -2.57
CA LYS A 92 1.39 -9.38 -3.08
C LYS A 92 0.60 -8.16 -3.53
N CYS A 93 0.73 -7.04 -2.84
CA CYS A 93 0.01 -5.81 -3.11
C CYS A 93 0.92 -4.58 -2.95
N SER A 94 0.72 -3.57 -3.77
CA SER A 94 1.43 -2.29 -3.67
C SER A 94 0.48 -1.12 -3.88
N ILE A 95 0.87 0.05 -3.38
CA ILE A 95 0.12 1.29 -3.54
C ILE A 95 1.03 2.37 -4.10
N CYS A 96 0.54 3.11 -5.10
CA CYS A 96 1.17 4.34 -5.57
C CYS A 96 0.35 5.53 -5.05
N PHE A 97 0.96 6.40 -4.26
CA PHE A 97 0.29 7.58 -3.72
C PHE A 97 0.26 8.71 -4.76
N GLN A 98 -0.76 9.57 -4.65
CA GLN A 98 -0.93 10.73 -5.54
C GLN A 98 0.25 11.70 -5.43
N ASP A 99 0.77 11.93 -4.23
CA ASP A 99 1.98 12.72 -3.98
C ASP A 99 3.17 11.78 -3.79
N ALA A 100 3.85 11.49 -4.89
CA ALA A 100 5.03 10.62 -4.90
C ALA A 100 6.24 11.28 -4.20
N LEU A 101 6.36 12.61 -4.24
CA LEU A 101 7.48 13.33 -3.62
C LEU A 101 7.41 13.27 -2.10
N ALA A 102 6.22 13.42 -1.51
CA ALA A 102 6.02 13.26 -0.08
C ALA A 102 6.24 11.82 0.43
N SER A 103 6.36 10.84 -0.49
CA SER A 103 6.59 9.44 -0.12
C SER A 103 8.06 9.12 0.14
N LEU A 104 8.98 9.98 -0.27
CA LEU A 104 10.42 9.82 -0.01
C LEU A 104 10.80 10.44 1.33
N ASN A 105 11.63 9.73 2.08
CA ASN A 105 12.21 10.26 3.31
C ASN A 105 13.40 11.18 2.96
N PRO A 106 13.32 12.49 3.21
CA PRO A 106 14.38 13.45 2.83
C PRO A 106 15.68 13.28 3.62
N THR A 107 15.66 12.51 4.71
CA THR A 107 16.87 12.25 5.53
C THR A 107 17.64 11.02 5.07
N MET A 108 17.14 10.31 4.07
CA MET A 108 17.75 9.09 3.53
C MET A 108 18.01 9.24 2.04
N THR A 109 19.14 8.70 1.56
CA THR A 109 19.41 8.66 0.12
C THR A 109 18.40 7.76 -0.61
N VAL A 110 18.11 8.05 -1.86
CA VAL A 110 17.22 7.28 -2.74
C VAL A 110 17.64 5.80 -2.77
N GLY A 111 18.94 5.54 -2.92
CA GLY A 111 19.47 4.18 -2.94
C GLY A 111 19.20 3.41 -1.66
N LYS A 112 19.35 4.04 -0.48
CA LYS A 112 19.04 3.36 0.79
C LYS A 112 17.57 2.98 0.87
N GLN A 113 16.66 3.85 0.44
CA GLN A 113 15.22 3.59 0.49
C GLN A 113 14.81 2.44 -0.44
N ILE A 114 15.34 2.39 -1.67
CA ILE A 114 15.07 1.28 -2.60
C ILE A 114 15.67 -0.02 -2.08
N MET A 115 16.92 0.01 -1.61
CA MET A 115 17.59 -1.16 -1.07
C MET A 115 16.91 -1.72 0.18
N GLU A 116 16.32 -0.88 1.02
CA GLU A 116 15.56 -1.31 2.20
C GLU A 116 14.43 -2.26 1.79
N LYS A 117 13.63 -1.86 0.80
CA LYS A 117 12.56 -2.71 0.26
C LYS A 117 13.09 -4.04 -0.28
N ILE A 118 14.18 -4.00 -1.06
CA ILE A 118 14.79 -5.22 -1.63
C ILE A 118 15.22 -6.17 -0.52
N ARG A 119 15.91 -5.68 0.50
CA ARG A 119 16.47 -6.49 1.58
C ARG A 119 15.43 -7.01 2.57
N VAL A 120 14.31 -6.30 2.74
CA VAL A 120 13.18 -6.79 3.55
C VAL A 120 12.55 -8.04 2.91
N HIS A 121 12.47 -8.07 1.58
CA HIS A 121 11.79 -9.14 0.85
C HIS A 121 12.72 -10.20 0.25
N LYS A 122 14.02 -9.92 0.14
CA LYS A 122 15.02 -10.82 -0.42
C LYS A 122 16.21 -10.99 0.52
N LYS A 123 16.68 -12.22 0.67
CA LYS A 123 17.92 -12.52 1.39
C LYS A 123 19.13 -12.26 0.49
N VAL A 124 19.45 -11.00 0.25
CA VAL A 124 20.57 -10.58 -0.62
C VAL A 124 21.57 -9.73 0.14
N SER A 125 22.82 -9.75 -0.31
CA SER A 125 23.88 -8.88 0.21
C SER A 125 23.61 -7.42 -0.09
N LYS A 126 24.28 -6.52 0.63
CA LYS A 126 24.18 -5.08 0.39
C LYS A 126 24.62 -4.69 -1.03
N LYS A 127 25.63 -5.37 -1.60
CA LYS A 127 26.14 -5.13 -2.95
C LYS A 127 25.12 -5.55 -4.01
N GLU A 128 24.50 -6.71 -3.85
CA GLU A 128 23.45 -7.19 -4.75
C GLU A 128 22.21 -6.27 -4.71
N ALA A 129 21.79 -5.86 -3.51
CA ALA A 129 20.67 -4.92 -3.36
C ALA A 129 20.97 -3.55 -4.01
N TRP A 130 22.22 -3.07 -3.94
CA TRP A 130 22.65 -1.83 -4.59
C TRP A 130 22.55 -1.96 -6.12
N ASN A 131 23.08 -3.04 -6.69
CA ASN A 131 23.04 -3.27 -8.12
C ASN A 131 21.60 -3.39 -8.64
N GLU A 132 20.76 -4.18 -7.95
CA GLU A 132 19.34 -4.33 -8.29
C GLU A 132 18.59 -2.98 -8.20
N ALA A 133 18.86 -2.17 -7.20
CA ALA A 133 18.26 -0.85 -7.06
C ALA A 133 18.66 0.10 -8.20
N ALA A 134 19.95 0.09 -8.61
CA ALA A 134 20.43 0.89 -9.73
C ALA A 134 19.79 0.43 -11.07
N GLU A 135 19.66 -0.89 -11.28
CA GLU A 135 18.98 -1.44 -12.45
C GLU A 135 17.48 -1.04 -12.50
N MET A 136 16.81 -1.02 -11.34
CA MET A 136 15.41 -0.55 -11.28
C MET A 136 15.27 0.91 -11.69
N LEU A 137 16.19 1.79 -11.25
CA LEU A 137 16.20 3.19 -11.68
C LEU A 137 16.44 3.31 -13.19
N ALA A 138 17.36 2.52 -13.74
CA ALA A 138 17.61 2.49 -15.18
C ALA A 138 16.37 2.03 -15.97
N LYS A 139 15.68 0.99 -15.51
CA LYS A 139 14.46 0.45 -16.15
C LYS A 139 13.32 1.47 -16.23
N VAL A 140 13.22 2.37 -15.26
CA VAL A 140 12.23 3.47 -15.28
C VAL A 140 12.75 4.74 -15.96
N GLY A 141 13.89 4.67 -16.64
CA GLY A 141 14.43 5.77 -17.45
C GLY A 141 15.13 6.87 -16.64
N ILE A 142 15.50 6.63 -15.38
CA ILE A 142 16.26 7.61 -14.59
C ILE A 142 17.72 7.65 -15.09
N PRO A 143 18.22 8.81 -15.58
CA PRO A 143 19.58 8.92 -16.06
C PRO A 143 20.60 8.88 -14.91
N ASN A 144 21.77 8.30 -15.19
CA ASN A 144 22.87 8.15 -14.22
C ASN A 144 22.44 7.51 -12.89
N PRO A 145 21.88 6.28 -12.88
CA PRO A 145 21.28 5.65 -11.71
C PRO A 145 22.20 5.64 -10.50
N GLU A 146 23.50 5.33 -10.69
CA GLU A 146 24.48 5.25 -9.60
C GLU A 146 24.71 6.59 -8.89
N ILE A 147 24.61 7.70 -9.63
CA ILE A 147 24.69 9.05 -9.05
C ILE A 147 23.40 9.34 -8.28
N ARG A 148 22.24 9.01 -8.86
CA ARG A 148 20.92 9.22 -8.23
C ARG A 148 20.73 8.41 -6.96
N MET A 149 21.31 7.23 -6.90
CA MET A 149 21.31 6.37 -5.71
C MET A 149 21.94 7.05 -4.48
N ARG A 150 22.84 8.00 -4.68
CA ARG A 150 23.56 8.70 -3.60
C ARG A 150 22.92 10.03 -3.17
N GLN A 151 21.89 10.44 -3.88
CA GLN A 151 21.15 11.68 -3.59
C GLN A 151 20.09 11.47 -2.52
#